data_37ea98ed2942eaf5c82e55d718491414
#
_entry.id   37ea98ed2942eaf5c82e55d718491414
#
_cell.length_a   1.000
_cell.length_b   1.000
_cell.length_c   1.000
_cell.angle_alpha   90.00
_cell.angle_beta   90.00
_cell.angle_gamma   90.00
#
_symmetry.space_group_name_H-M   'P 1'
#
loop_
_entity.id
_entity.type
_entity.pdbx_description
1 polymer ?
#
loop_
_entity_poly.entity_id
_entity_poly.type
_entity_poly.pdbx_seq_one_letter_code
_entity_poly.pdbx_strand_id
1 'polypeptide(L)'
;GTAVLIKGSIGKVEIRDNSYAIEVVAITNAYGTKIMEVYSPLCRADLGDERCRATVPEETVSVDSEQSDLAIQMAGGTANGNAFYDDGVAEITSGAFAGRRAEIKSFDPDTNLLRLWVPFGAAVYSGDTIKLRAGCQKTLSDCKNKFGNLLNFRGEPFIPGGTKVMRFPDAK
;
A
#
# COMPACT_ATOMS: atom_id res chain seq x y z
N GLY A 1 32.10 30.99 -10.09
CA GLY A 1 32.03 29.53 -10.10
C GLY A 1 31.03 29.05 -9.08
N THR A 2 30.24 28.04 -9.41
CA THR A 2 29.21 27.44 -8.51
C THR A 2 29.94 26.44 -7.61
N ALA A 3 29.83 26.60 -6.29
CA ALA A 3 30.36 25.62 -5.33
C ALA A 3 29.17 24.76 -4.82
N VAL A 4 29.31 23.43 -4.90
CA VAL A 4 28.40 22.51 -4.29
C VAL A 4 28.81 22.30 -2.84
N LEU A 5 27.98 22.78 -1.89
CA LEU A 5 28.24 22.65 -0.46
C LEU A 5 27.81 21.33 0.12
N ILE A 6 26.62 20.88 -0.26
CA ILE A 6 26.04 19.61 0.23
C ILE A 6 25.25 18.95 -0.91
N LYS A 7 25.35 17.62 -0.98
CA LYS A 7 24.55 16.78 -1.86
C LYS A 7 23.81 15.75 -1.01
N GLY A 8 22.48 15.67 -1.16
CA GLY A 8 21.64 14.76 -0.38
C GLY A 8 20.21 14.72 -0.90
N SER A 9 19.32 14.07 -0.15
CA SER A 9 17.87 14.04 -0.39
C SER A 9 17.15 15.04 0.51
N ILE A 10 16.02 15.53 0.05
CA ILE A 10 15.14 16.38 0.85
C ILE A 10 14.49 15.50 1.93
N GLY A 11 14.69 15.88 3.19
CA GLY A 11 14.07 15.28 4.36
C GLY A 11 12.79 16.03 4.76
N LYS A 12 12.70 16.45 6.03
CA LYS A 12 11.56 17.18 6.57
C LYS A 12 11.44 18.57 5.95
N VAL A 13 10.22 18.94 5.57
CA VAL A 13 9.88 20.29 5.15
C VAL A 13 8.95 20.91 6.20
N GLU A 14 9.36 21.99 6.83
CA GLU A 14 8.54 22.79 7.75
C GLU A 14 8.12 24.08 7.08
N ILE A 15 6.83 24.34 7.07
CA ILE A 15 6.25 25.56 6.53
C ILE A 15 5.85 26.45 7.71
N ARG A 16 6.31 27.71 7.72
CA ARG A 16 5.96 28.71 8.72
C ARG A 16 5.54 29.98 7.99
N ASP A 17 4.43 30.55 8.36
CA ASP A 17 3.77 31.75 7.83
C ASP A 17 4.29 32.30 6.48
N ASN A 18 5.51 32.77 6.41
CA ASN A 18 6.12 33.38 5.21
C ASN A 18 7.50 32.78 4.87
N SER A 19 7.85 31.64 5.44
CA SER A 19 9.13 30.94 5.20
C SER A 19 8.96 29.44 5.25
N TYR A 20 9.89 28.74 4.64
CA TYR A 20 9.98 27.29 4.76
C TYR A 20 11.41 26.88 5.11
N ALA A 21 11.54 25.88 5.95
CA ALA A 21 12.79 25.23 6.28
C ALA A 21 12.80 23.83 5.66
N ILE A 22 13.84 23.53 4.91
CA ILE A 22 14.03 22.22 4.28
C ILE A 22 15.27 21.57 4.91
N GLU A 23 15.06 20.39 5.46
CA GLU A 23 16.17 19.53 5.90
C GLU A 23 16.81 18.86 4.68
N VAL A 24 18.13 18.94 4.56
CA VAL A 24 18.89 18.19 3.57
C VAL A 24 19.60 17.06 4.27
N VAL A 25 19.16 15.84 4.02
CA VAL A 25 19.73 14.62 4.59
C VAL A 25 20.92 14.21 3.73
N ALA A 26 22.10 14.22 4.31
CA ALA A 26 23.33 13.86 3.60
C ALA A 26 23.30 12.38 3.16
N ILE A 27 23.98 12.10 2.04
CA ILE A 27 24.09 10.74 1.48
C ILE A 27 24.69 9.74 2.49
N THR A 28 25.51 10.22 3.43
CA THR A 28 26.10 9.41 4.50
C THR A 28 25.07 8.80 5.44
N ASN A 29 23.85 9.35 5.53
CA ASN A 29 22.78 8.76 6.32
C ASN A 29 22.37 7.37 5.81
N ALA A 30 22.61 7.08 4.53
CA ALA A 30 22.38 5.76 3.95
C ALA A 30 23.25 4.66 4.60
N TYR A 31 24.40 5.01 5.16
CA TYR A 31 25.26 4.05 5.88
C TYR A 31 24.67 3.60 7.23
N GLY A 32 23.73 4.38 7.79
CA GLY A 32 23.00 4.02 9.01
C GLY A 32 21.75 3.15 8.77
N THR A 33 21.37 2.93 7.51
CA THR A 33 20.19 2.11 7.20
C THR A 33 20.54 0.62 7.28
N LYS A 34 19.62 -0.14 7.86
CA LYS A 34 19.75 -1.61 7.91
C LYS A 34 19.67 -2.18 6.49
N ILE A 35 20.74 -2.78 6.02
CA ILE A 35 20.83 -3.37 4.67
C ILE A 35 20.28 -4.81 4.66
N MET A 36 20.22 -5.46 5.83
CA MET A 36 19.80 -6.86 5.94
C MET A 36 18.29 -6.98 6.15
N GLU A 37 17.69 -7.91 5.44
CA GLU A 37 16.30 -8.31 5.68
C GLU A 37 16.20 -9.04 7.03
N VAL A 38 15.20 -8.67 7.82
CA VAL A 38 14.91 -9.32 9.11
C VAL A 38 13.89 -10.43 8.86
N TYR A 39 14.06 -11.55 9.53
CA TYR A 39 13.06 -12.62 9.53
C TYR A 39 11.72 -12.08 10.03
N SER A 40 10.66 -12.35 9.26
CA SER A 40 9.30 -11.88 9.55
C SER A 40 8.28 -12.93 9.13
N PRO A 41 7.20 -13.12 9.90
CA PRO A 41 6.10 -13.97 9.45
C PRO A 41 5.37 -13.43 8.21
N LEU A 42 5.53 -12.13 7.93
CA LEU A 42 4.95 -11.48 6.76
C LEU A 42 5.91 -11.49 5.56
N CYS A 43 5.35 -11.50 4.37
CA CYS A 43 6.10 -11.44 3.14
C CYS A 43 6.85 -10.12 2.99
N ARG A 44 8.13 -10.17 2.61
CA ARG A 44 8.99 -8.99 2.39
C ARG A 44 8.97 -8.48 0.94
N ALA A 45 8.41 -9.25 0.02
CA ALA A 45 8.26 -8.84 -1.38
C ALA A 45 7.09 -7.87 -1.54
N ASP A 46 7.17 -6.95 -2.49
CA ASP A 46 6.03 -6.13 -2.88
C ASP A 46 5.15 -6.85 -3.90
N LEU A 47 3.84 -6.60 -3.84
CA LEU A 47 2.90 -7.31 -4.68
C LEU A 47 3.18 -7.04 -6.17
N GLY A 48 3.50 -8.10 -6.90
CA GLY A 48 3.81 -8.03 -8.33
C GLY A 48 5.25 -7.63 -8.66
N ASP A 49 6.14 -7.46 -7.68
CA ASP A 49 7.57 -7.23 -7.92
C ASP A 49 8.28 -8.47 -8.48
N GLU A 50 9.56 -8.34 -8.82
CA GLU A 50 10.38 -9.44 -9.37
C GLU A 50 10.50 -10.63 -8.41
N ARG A 51 10.36 -10.41 -7.11
CA ARG A 51 10.41 -11.46 -6.09
C ARG A 51 9.06 -12.12 -5.89
N CYS A 52 7.98 -11.35 -5.93
CA CYS A 52 6.61 -11.82 -5.77
C CYS A 52 6.11 -12.52 -7.04
N ARG A 53 6.23 -11.90 -8.20
CA ARG A 53 5.79 -12.40 -9.51
C ARG A 53 4.30 -12.77 -9.60
N ALA A 54 3.48 -12.33 -8.65
CA ALA A 54 2.04 -12.54 -8.71
C ALA A 54 1.43 -11.67 -9.80
N THR A 55 0.50 -12.23 -10.55
CA THR A 55 -0.40 -11.43 -11.37
C THR A 55 -1.38 -10.71 -10.46
N VAL A 56 -1.41 -9.39 -10.52
CA VAL A 56 -2.30 -8.57 -9.69
C VAL A 56 -3.63 -8.40 -10.41
N PRO A 57 -4.74 -8.92 -9.86
CA PRO A 57 -6.05 -8.70 -10.45
C PRO A 57 -6.44 -7.22 -10.40
N GLU A 58 -6.99 -6.73 -11.51
CA GLU A 58 -7.48 -5.37 -11.67
C GLU A 58 -8.91 -5.38 -12.19
N GLU A 59 -9.73 -4.47 -11.71
CA GLU A 59 -11.10 -4.28 -12.16
C GLU A 59 -11.42 -2.80 -12.27
N THR A 60 -12.19 -2.40 -13.28
CA THR A 60 -12.61 -1.01 -13.47
C THR A 60 -14.08 -0.87 -13.15
N VAL A 61 -14.42 0.03 -12.26
CA VAL A 61 -15.78 0.29 -11.78
C VAL A 61 -16.10 1.77 -11.95
N SER A 62 -17.34 2.08 -12.29
CA SER A 62 -17.81 3.47 -12.39
C SER A 62 -18.17 4.03 -11.02
N VAL A 63 -17.98 5.33 -10.86
CA VAL A 63 -18.37 6.08 -9.66
C VAL A 63 -19.86 6.47 -9.76
N ASP A 64 -20.59 6.26 -8.68
CA ASP A 64 -21.94 6.78 -8.51
C ASP A 64 -21.90 8.18 -7.88
N SER A 65 -21.27 8.31 -6.73
CA SER A 65 -21.16 9.58 -6.02
C SER A 65 -19.95 9.59 -5.09
N GLU A 66 -19.40 10.78 -4.84
CA GLU A 66 -18.41 11.01 -3.81
C GLU A 66 -19.14 11.39 -2.52
N GLN A 67 -19.04 10.55 -1.49
CA GLN A 67 -19.65 10.83 -0.17
C GLN A 67 -18.74 11.69 0.71
N SER A 68 -17.45 11.56 0.55
CA SER A 68 -16.40 12.37 1.17
C SER A 68 -15.07 12.11 0.45
N ASP A 69 -14.07 12.96 0.68
CA ASP A 69 -12.71 12.80 0.13
C ASP A 69 -12.09 11.39 0.35
N LEU A 70 -12.58 10.66 1.35
CA LEU A 70 -12.09 9.33 1.73
C LEU A 70 -13.10 8.21 1.47
N ALA A 71 -14.32 8.53 0.98
CA ALA A 71 -15.39 7.55 0.78
C ALA A 71 -16.13 7.81 -0.54
N ILE A 72 -16.05 6.85 -1.44
CA ILE A 72 -16.60 6.93 -2.79
C ILE A 72 -17.60 5.81 -2.98
N GLN A 73 -18.82 6.16 -3.37
CA GLN A 73 -19.85 5.20 -3.76
C GLN A 73 -19.62 4.78 -5.20
N MET A 74 -19.49 3.47 -5.40
CA MET A 74 -19.36 2.89 -6.74
C MET A 74 -20.73 2.54 -7.32
N ALA A 75 -20.90 2.71 -8.63
CA ALA A 75 -22.17 2.48 -9.31
C ALA A 75 -22.49 1.00 -9.53
N GLY A 76 -21.54 0.10 -9.32
CA GLY A 76 -21.72 -1.34 -9.50
C GLY A 76 -20.87 -2.14 -8.55
N GLY A 77 -21.28 -3.38 -8.30
CA GLY A 77 -20.52 -4.34 -7.52
C GLY A 77 -19.27 -4.81 -8.28
N THR A 78 -18.29 -5.28 -7.53
CA THR A 78 -17.13 -5.98 -8.07
C THR A 78 -17.40 -7.49 -8.12
N ALA A 79 -16.72 -8.19 -9.02
CA ALA A 79 -16.78 -9.65 -9.10
C ALA A 79 -16.15 -10.35 -7.88
N ASN A 80 -15.40 -9.61 -7.07
CA ASN A 80 -14.64 -10.14 -5.96
C ASN A 80 -15.27 -9.78 -4.61
N GLY A 81 -15.17 -10.69 -3.64
CA GLY A 81 -15.78 -10.57 -2.32
C GLY A 81 -15.09 -9.55 -1.39
N ASN A 82 -15.56 -9.52 -0.14
CA ASN A 82 -15.03 -8.67 0.93
C ASN A 82 -13.51 -8.79 1.08
N ALA A 83 -12.88 -7.66 1.41
CA ALA A 83 -11.44 -7.53 1.66
C ALA A 83 -10.54 -7.88 0.47
N PHE A 84 -11.10 -8.10 -0.73
CA PHE A 84 -10.27 -8.42 -1.90
C PHE A 84 -9.38 -7.26 -2.32
N TYR A 85 -9.89 -6.03 -2.23
CA TYR A 85 -9.18 -4.81 -2.61
C TYR A 85 -8.54 -4.09 -1.43
N ASP A 86 -8.75 -4.56 -0.20
CA ASP A 86 -8.15 -3.97 1.01
C ASP A 86 -6.62 -3.96 0.90
N ASP A 87 -6.00 -2.85 1.30
CA ASP A 87 -4.56 -2.57 1.14
C ASP A 87 -4.09 -2.58 -0.32
N GLY A 88 -5.02 -2.41 -1.25
CA GLY A 88 -4.75 -2.26 -2.68
C GLY A 88 -4.63 -0.81 -3.11
N VAL A 89 -4.70 -0.59 -4.42
CA VAL A 89 -4.58 0.74 -5.02
C VAL A 89 -5.77 1.02 -5.92
N ALA A 90 -6.39 2.18 -5.72
CA ALA A 90 -7.38 2.75 -6.61
C ALA A 90 -6.73 3.80 -7.52
N GLU A 91 -7.01 3.76 -8.81
CA GLU A 91 -6.52 4.71 -9.80
C GLU A 91 -7.68 5.28 -10.60
N ILE A 92 -7.79 6.62 -10.65
CA ILE A 92 -8.78 7.29 -11.51
C ILE A 92 -8.35 7.10 -12.97
N THR A 93 -9.21 6.54 -13.80
CA THR A 93 -8.90 6.24 -15.20
C THR A 93 -9.59 7.18 -16.19
N SER A 94 -10.54 7.99 -15.74
CA SER A 94 -11.27 8.96 -16.58
C SER A 94 -11.29 10.36 -15.95
N GLY A 95 -11.83 11.33 -16.70
CA GLY A 95 -11.97 12.70 -16.21
C GLY A 95 -10.67 13.51 -16.19
N ALA A 96 -10.75 14.69 -15.59
CA ALA A 96 -9.63 15.66 -15.55
C ALA A 96 -8.46 15.21 -14.68
N PHE A 97 -8.69 14.26 -13.79
CA PHE A 97 -7.71 13.79 -12.79
C PHE A 97 -7.26 12.35 -13.04
N ALA A 98 -7.43 11.84 -14.26
CA ALA A 98 -6.96 10.51 -14.65
C ALA A 98 -5.47 10.30 -14.33
N GLY A 99 -5.13 9.10 -13.84
CA GLY A 99 -3.78 8.74 -13.41
C GLY A 99 -3.48 9.01 -11.92
N ARG A 100 -4.36 9.69 -11.18
CA ARG A 100 -4.20 9.83 -9.73
C ARG A 100 -4.49 8.52 -9.03
N ARG A 101 -3.68 8.23 -8.02
CA ARG A 101 -3.75 6.99 -7.24
C ARG A 101 -3.91 7.26 -5.76
N ALA A 102 -4.64 6.37 -5.09
CA ALA A 102 -4.80 6.37 -3.65
C ALA A 102 -4.81 4.93 -3.12
N GLU A 103 -4.36 4.75 -1.89
CA GLU A 103 -4.40 3.45 -1.22
C GLU A 103 -5.80 3.15 -0.70
N ILE A 104 -6.27 1.94 -0.95
CA ILE A 104 -7.57 1.45 -0.51
C ILE A 104 -7.47 1.01 0.94
N LYS A 105 -8.31 1.57 1.79
CA LYS A 105 -8.48 1.13 3.17
C LYS A 105 -9.37 -0.10 3.24
N SER A 106 -10.52 -0.05 2.59
CA SER A 106 -11.47 -1.15 2.49
C SER A 106 -12.42 -0.94 1.32
N PHE A 107 -12.89 -2.03 0.77
CA PHE A 107 -14.00 -2.04 -0.17
C PHE A 107 -15.07 -2.99 0.34
N ASP A 108 -16.29 -2.47 0.46
CA ASP A 108 -17.46 -3.24 0.87
C ASP A 108 -18.32 -3.53 -0.38
N PRO A 109 -18.37 -4.78 -0.84
CA PRO A 109 -19.13 -5.16 -2.03
C PRO A 109 -20.67 -5.15 -1.81
N ASP A 110 -21.14 -5.24 -0.56
CA ASP A 110 -22.57 -5.24 -0.27
C ASP A 110 -23.15 -3.83 -0.40
N THR A 111 -22.39 -2.83 0.03
CA THR A 111 -22.75 -1.41 -0.07
C THR A 111 -22.10 -0.71 -1.25
N ASN A 112 -21.19 -1.36 -1.97
CA ASN A 112 -20.35 -0.78 -3.03
C ASN A 112 -19.58 0.47 -2.58
N LEU A 113 -19.16 0.52 -1.32
CA LEU A 113 -18.48 1.65 -0.74
C LEU A 113 -16.95 1.44 -0.72
N LEU A 114 -16.25 2.24 -1.49
CA LEU A 114 -14.79 2.33 -1.47
C LEU A 114 -14.34 3.32 -0.41
N ARG A 115 -13.47 2.90 0.51
CA ARG A 115 -12.82 3.77 1.49
C ARG A 115 -11.32 3.83 1.22
N LEU A 116 -10.76 5.02 1.33
CA LEU A 116 -9.34 5.29 1.08
C LEU A 116 -8.61 5.61 2.40
N TRP A 117 -7.30 5.33 2.44
CA TRP A 117 -6.42 5.78 3.51
C TRP A 117 -6.07 7.27 3.38
N VAL A 118 -5.85 7.70 2.13
CA VAL A 118 -5.49 9.08 1.78
C VAL A 118 -6.36 9.48 0.60
N PRO A 119 -6.88 10.71 0.57
CA PRO A 119 -7.70 11.17 -0.56
C PRO A 119 -6.88 11.23 -1.85
N PHE A 120 -7.54 11.14 -3.00
CA PHE A 120 -6.91 11.35 -4.30
C PHE A 120 -6.29 12.77 -4.46
N GLY A 121 -6.68 13.70 -3.59
CA GLY A 121 -6.34 15.12 -3.73
C GLY A 121 -6.97 15.75 -4.98
N ALA A 122 -8.10 15.21 -5.41
CA ALA A 122 -8.88 15.65 -6.56
C ALA A 122 -10.33 15.22 -6.38
N ALA A 123 -11.27 16.02 -6.84
CA ALA A 123 -12.68 15.66 -6.82
C ALA A 123 -12.97 14.54 -7.83
N VAL A 124 -13.82 13.62 -7.44
CA VAL A 124 -14.28 12.49 -8.26
C VAL A 124 -15.76 12.69 -8.53
N TYR A 125 -16.16 12.59 -9.79
CA TYR A 125 -17.53 12.87 -10.21
C TYR A 125 -18.27 11.59 -10.58
N SER A 126 -19.60 11.65 -10.48
CA SER A 126 -20.47 10.58 -10.99
C SER A 126 -20.19 10.32 -12.47
N GLY A 127 -20.02 9.05 -12.82
CA GLY A 127 -19.65 8.62 -14.17
C GLY A 127 -18.14 8.50 -14.40
N ASP A 128 -17.29 9.01 -13.52
CA ASP A 128 -15.86 8.72 -13.57
C ASP A 128 -15.61 7.23 -13.37
N THR A 129 -14.49 6.74 -13.87
CA THR A 129 -14.09 5.35 -13.73
C THR A 129 -12.85 5.23 -12.86
N ILE A 130 -12.88 4.27 -11.94
CA ILE A 130 -11.77 3.95 -11.05
C ILE A 130 -11.36 2.51 -11.30
N LYS A 131 -10.07 2.31 -11.50
CA LYS A 131 -9.45 0.99 -11.58
C LYS A 131 -9.01 0.58 -10.18
N LEU A 132 -9.55 -0.52 -9.70
CA LEU A 132 -9.21 -1.14 -8.43
C LEU A 132 -8.17 -2.23 -8.66
N ARG A 133 -7.07 -2.20 -7.95
CA ARG A 133 -6.06 -3.23 -7.93
C ARG A 133 -6.13 -3.98 -6.61
N ALA A 134 -6.11 -5.31 -6.68
CA ALA A 134 -6.13 -6.14 -5.49
C ALA A 134 -4.98 -5.79 -4.53
N GLY A 135 -5.27 -5.75 -3.24
CA GLY A 135 -4.27 -5.57 -2.20
C GLY A 135 -3.69 -6.88 -1.68
N CYS A 136 -2.64 -6.81 -0.88
CA CYS A 136 -2.00 -7.96 -0.27
C CYS A 136 -1.61 -7.65 1.17
N GLN A 137 -2.18 -8.40 2.11
CA GLN A 137 -1.86 -8.26 3.54
C GLN A 137 -0.51 -8.87 3.92
N LYS A 138 0.28 -9.31 2.93
CA LYS A 138 1.61 -9.92 3.12
C LYS A 138 1.56 -11.22 3.94
N THR A 139 0.39 -11.81 4.15
CA THR A 139 0.21 -13.06 4.88
C THR A 139 0.39 -14.28 3.96
N LEU A 140 0.75 -15.43 4.57
CA LEU A 140 0.81 -16.70 3.84
C LEU A 140 -0.55 -17.08 3.27
N SER A 141 -1.63 -16.79 4.00
CA SER A 141 -3.01 -17.07 3.59
C SER A 141 -3.38 -16.33 2.31
N ASP A 142 -3.10 -15.02 2.25
CA ASP A 142 -3.35 -14.21 1.05
C ASP A 142 -2.54 -14.73 -0.14
N CYS A 143 -1.26 -14.96 0.08
CA CYS A 143 -0.37 -15.45 -0.97
C CYS A 143 -0.86 -16.76 -1.57
N LYS A 144 -1.34 -17.70 -0.72
CA LYS A 144 -1.86 -19.00 -1.14
C LYS A 144 -3.25 -18.90 -1.77
N ASN A 145 -4.20 -18.29 -1.07
CA ASN A 145 -5.62 -18.42 -1.39
C ASN A 145 -6.09 -17.36 -2.41
N LYS A 146 -5.54 -16.15 -2.34
CA LYS A 146 -5.91 -15.03 -3.20
C LYS A 146 -5.11 -14.98 -4.49
N PHE A 147 -3.80 -15.25 -4.40
CA PHE A 147 -2.89 -15.13 -5.54
C PHE A 147 -2.37 -16.46 -6.08
N GLY A 148 -2.58 -17.59 -5.38
CA GLY A 148 -2.03 -18.90 -5.79
C GLY A 148 -0.50 -18.93 -5.88
N ASN A 149 0.20 -18.04 -5.18
CA ASN A 149 1.60 -17.70 -5.40
C ASN A 149 2.53 -18.15 -4.25
N LEU A 150 2.19 -19.23 -3.59
CA LEU A 150 2.89 -19.72 -2.39
C LEU A 150 4.40 -19.95 -2.61
N LEU A 151 4.81 -20.36 -3.80
CA LEU A 151 6.23 -20.64 -4.12
C LEU A 151 7.11 -19.38 -4.06
N ASN A 152 6.53 -18.22 -4.27
CA ASN A 152 7.22 -16.94 -4.22
C ASN A 152 7.02 -16.19 -2.90
N PHE A 153 6.40 -16.83 -1.90
CA PHE A 153 6.25 -16.23 -0.58
C PHE A 153 7.62 -16.01 0.08
N ARG A 154 7.86 -14.78 0.56
CA ARG A 154 9.14 -14.33 1.13
C ARG A 154 9.02 -13.95 2.60
N GLY A 155 8.30 -14.73 3.36
CA GLY A 155 8.18 -14.63 4.80
C GLY A 155 8.40 -15.98 5.46
N GLU A 156 8.57 -15.97 6.78
CA GLU A 156 8.79 -17.16 7.60
C GLU A 156 7.61 -17.33 8.59
N PRO A 157 6.45 -17.81 8.13
CA PRO A 157 5.22 -17.80 8.93
C PRO A 157 5.26 -18.72 10.17
N PHE A 158 6.22 -19.63 10.21
CA PHE A 158 6.37 -20.60 11.30
C PHE A 158 7.43 -20.24 12.32
N ILE A 159 8.04 -19.06 12.23
CA ILE A 159 8.99 -18.59 13.25
C ILE A 159 8.27 -18.46 14.59
N PRO A 160 8.77 -19.11 15.65
CA PRO A 160 8.21 -18.95 16.97
C PRO A 160 8.34 -17.50 17.43
N GLY A 161 7.25 -16.88 17.85
CA GLY A 161 7.27 -15.56 18.46
C GLY A 161 8.18 -15.50 19.70
N GLY A 162 8.68 -14.31 20.03
CA GLY A 162 9.64 -14.10 21.12
C GLY A 162 9.26 -14.74 22.44
N THR A 163 7.97 -14.79 22.77
CA THR A 163 7.45 -15.50 23.96
C THR A 163 7.65 -17.01 23.93
N LYS A 164 7.67 -17.64 22.76
CA LYS A 164 7.96 -19.08 22.63
C LYS A 164 9.45 -19.37 22.74
N VAL A 165 10.29 -18.50 22.24
CA VAL A 165 11.76 -18.64 22.30
C VAL A 165 12.25 -18.47 23.75
N MET A 166 11.57 -17.66 24.55
CA MET A 166 11.89 -17.43 25.97
C MET A 166 11.25 -18.44 26.93
N ARG A 167 10.40 -19.35 26.45
CA ARG A 167 9.90 -20.44 27.30
C ARG A 167 11.00 -21.49 27.46
N PHE A 168 11.54 -21.58 28.66
CA PHE A 168 12.34 -22.72 29.06
C PHE A 168 11.46 -23.98 29.01
N PRO A 169 11.99 -25.14 28.57
CA PRO A 169 11.29 -26.40 28.75
C PRO A 169 10.98 -26.54 30.23
N ASP A 170 9.72 -26.75 30.55
CA ASP A 170 9.34 -27.04 31.95
C ASP A 170 10.22 -28.20 32.45
N ALA A 171 11.04 -27.95 33.44
CA ALA A 171 11.75 -29.00 34.16
C ALA A 171 10.70 -29.90 34.78
N LYS A 172 10.66 -31.16 34.34
CA LYS A 172 9.86 -32.22 34.98
C LYS A 172 10.45 -32.58 36.31
#